data_34da24f2e8906b72545010c1a94b2959
#
_entry.id   34da24f2e8906b72545010c1a94b2959
#
_cell.length_a   1.000
_cell.length_b   1.000
_cell.length_c   1.000
_cell.angle_alpha   90.00
_cell.angle_beta   90.00
_cell.angle_gamma   90.00
#
_symmetry.space_group_name_H-M   'P 1'
#
loop_
_entity.id
_entity.type
_entity.pdbx_description
1 polymer ?
#
loop_
_entity_poly.entity_id
_entity_poly.type
_entity_poly.pdbx_seq_one_letter_code
_entity_poly.pdbx_strand_id
1 'polypeptide(L)'
;MNTIKQNIKKVARPIYHKVVPEKIRTRRAARLNRSLEYETWITMLEANENYDEKFEYNPKISILVPVYNVLDRHLIPCIESVLNQVYTNWELCLADDCSSWDSVRETLAKYEGNEKIKIVYRTENGHISRCTNSALEIATGEFVAFMDCDDVLRPNALYEVVKKLNENPNLDFIYSDEDKIDDDGFNRHMPHFKPDWSPDTLMSHMYTCHFGVYRRSIANEIGGLRAGYEGA
;
A
#
# COMPACT_ATOMS: atom_id res chain seq x y z
N MET A 1 31.17 15.32 14.33
CA MET A 1 30.61 14.30 13.43
C MET A 1 30.87 14.56 11.94
N ASN A 2 30.95 15.81 11.46
CA ASN A 2 31.24 16.12 10.04
C ASN A 2 32.65 15.78 9.55
N THR A 3 33.67 15.95 10.38
CA THR A 3 35.09 15.77 9.99
C THR A 3 35.43 14.29 9.74
N ILE A 4 34.86 13.35 10.51
CA ILE A 4 35.10 11.91 10.35
C ILE A 4 34.44 11.41 9.03
N LYS A 5 33.21 11.85 8.72
CA LYS A 5 32.54 11.51 7.46
C LYS A 5 33.31 12.06 6.23
N GLN A 6 33.90 13.24 6.33
CA GLN A 6 34.71 13.82 5.26
C GLN A 6 36.01 13.07 5.04
N ASN A 7 36.66 12.60 6.09
CA ASN A 7 37.91 11.84 5.99
C ASN A 7 37.67 10.42 5.44
N ILE A 8 36.60 9.74 5.85
CA ILE A 8 36.20 8.46 5.28
C ILE A 8 35.91 8.59 3.77
N LYS A 9 35.20 9.65 3.34
CA LYS A 9 34.94 9.90 1.91
C LYS A 9 36.24 10.13 1.11
N LYS A 10 37.27 10.79 1.68
CA LYS A 10 38.54 11.04 1.00
C LYS A 10 39.35 9.76 0.74
N VAL A 11 39.31 8.77 1.64
CA VAL A 11 40.03 7.50 1.50
C VAL A 11 39.23 6.45 0.72
N ALA A 12 37.92 6.34 0.98
CA ALA A 12 37.09 5.33 0.34
C ALA A 12 36.78 5.64 -1.14
N ARG A 13 36.68 6.91 -1.52
CA ARG A 13 36.35 7.33 -2.90
C ARG A 13 37.36 6.86 -3.96
N PRO A 14 38.68 7.01 -3.77
CA PRO A 14 39.68 6.49 -4.73
C PRO A 14 39.62 4.96 -4.87
N ILE A 15 39.45 4.24 -3.74
CA ILE A 15 39.34 2.78 -3.74
C ILE A 15 38.08 2.34 -4.50
N TYR A 16 36.94 2.98 -4.23
CA TYR A 16 35.67 2.72 -4.93
C TYR A 16 35.82 2.92 -6.44
N HIS A 17 36.48 3.98 -6.89
CA HIS A 17 36.70 4.25 -8.30
C HIS A 17 37.66 3.25 -8.98
N LYS A 18 38.57 2.61 -8.24
CA LYS A 18 39.47 1.57 -8.77
C LYS A 18 38.82 0.19 -8.85
N VAL A 19 37.90 -0.12 -7.92
CA VAL A 19 37.37 -1.47 -7.77
C VAL A 19 36.01 -1.64 -8.47
N VAL A 20 35.21 -0.56 -8.55
CA VAL A 20 33.88 -0.63 -9.16
C VAL A 20 33.90 -0.18 -10.62
N PRO A 21 33.54 -1.03 -11.59
CA PRO A 21 33.52 -0.67 -13.00
C PRO A 21 32.69 0.59 -13.29
N GLU A 22 33.17 1.40 -14.23
CA GLU A 22 32.53 2.69 -14.59
C GLU A 22 31.04 2.52 -14.96
N LYS A 23 30.69 1.48 -15.71
CA LYS A 23 29.31 1.16 -16.09
C LYS A 23 28.40 0.96 -14.87
N ILE A 24 28.92 0.40 -13.77
CA ILE A 24 28.15 0.20 -12.53
C ILE A 24 28.02 1.54 -11.78
N ARG A 25 29.10 2.33 -11.76
CA ARG A 25 29.08 3.66 -11.11
C ARG A 25 28.10 4.62 -11.78
N THR A 26 28.11 4.67 -13.13
CA THR A 26 27.18 5.51 -13.90
C THR A 26 25.73 5.07 -13.72
N ARG A 27 25.45 3.76 -13.73
CA ARG A 27 24.09 3.24 -13.46
C ARG A 27 23.62 3.60 -12.05
N ARG A 28 24.50 3.48 -11.05
CA ARG A 28 24.19 3.81 -9.65
C ARG A 28 23.96 5.32 -9.46
N ALA A 29 24.79 6.16 -10.08
CA ALA A 29 24.59 7.61 -10.08
C ALA A 29 23.30 8.04 -10.77
N ALA A 30 22.98 7.44 -11.92
CA ALA A 30 21.74 7.72 -12.65
C ALA A 30 20.49 7.25 -11.87
N ARG A 31 20.59 6.14 -11.13
CA ARG A 31 19.51 5.68 -10.25
C ARG A 31 19.30 6.64 -9.07
N LEU A 32 20.38 7.08 -8.44
CA LEU A 32 20.33 8.04 -7.34
C LEU A 32 19.74 9.39 -7.78
N ASN A 33 20.16 9.91 -8.95
CA ASN A 33 19.59 11.15 -9.48
C ASN A 33 18.09 11.04 -9.76
N ARG A 34 17.65 9.94 -10.36
CA ARG A 34 16.20 9.70 -10.60
C ARG A 34 15.41 9.60 -9.30
N SER A 35 15.98 9.02 -8.25
CA SER A 35 15.33 8.97 -6.93
C SER A 35 15.19 10.39 -6.35
N LEU A 36 16.24 11.22 -6.42
CA LEU A 36 16.18 12.60 -5.93
C LEU A 36 15.21 13.48 -6.73
N GLU A 37 15.13 13.30 -8.04
CA GLU A 37 14.16 13.99 -8.91
C GLU A 37 12.74 13.60 -8.53
N TYR A 38 12.49 12.32 -8.29
CA TYR A 38 11.19 11.80 -7.88
C TYR A 38 10.79 12.31 -6.50
N GLU A 39 11.67 12.25 -5.50
CA GLU A 39 11.42 12.78 -4.16
C GLU A 39 11.10 14.28 -4.19
N THR A 40 11.82 15.05 -5.00
CA THR A 40 11.58 16.48 -5.17
C THR A 40 10.19 16.73 -5.78
N TRP A 41 9.83 15.97 -6.81
CA TRP A 41 8.52 16.06 -7.47
C TRP A 41 7.38 15.72 -6.51
N ILE A 42 7.50 14.62 -5.73
CA ILE A 42 6.50 14.25 -4.71
C ILE A 42 6.33 15.38 -3.69
N THR A 43 7.45 15.91 -3.15
CA THR A 43 7.42 16.96 -2.14
C THR A 43 6.69 18.21 -2.66
N MET A 44 6.92 18.57 -3.93
CA MET A 44 6.22 19.69 -4.56
C MET A 44 4.74 19.40 -4.78
N LEU A 45 4.38 18.16 -5.15
CA LEU A 45 3.00 17.74 -5.34
C LEU A 45 2.24 17.80 -4.01
N GLU A 46 2.79 17.18 -2.97
CA GLU A 46 2.20 17.10 -1.64
C GLU A 46 2.04 18.48 -0.97
N ALA A 47 2.98 19.41 -1.21
CA ALA A 47 2.88 20.77 -0.68
C ALA A 47 1.71 21.59 -1.25
N ASN A 48 1.14 21.18 -2.38
CA ASN A 48 0.03 21.87 -3.06
C ASN A 48 -1.30 21.11 -2.96
N GLU A 49 -1.35 20.00 -2.24
CA GLU A 49 -2.58 19.23 -2.05
C GLU A 49 -3.58 19.98 -1.15
N ASN A 50 -4.84 20.00 -1.59
CA ASN A 50 -5.96 20.57 -0.83
C ASN A 50 -7.10 19.54 -0.80
N TYR A 51 -7.64 19.31 0.40
CA TYR A 51 -8.68 18.32 0.66
C TYR A 51 -9.98 18.94 1.17
N ASP A 52 -10.27 20.20 0.80
CA ASP A 52 -11.44 20.96 1.25
C ASP A 52 -12.73 20.65 0.46
N GLU A 53 -12.64 19.86 -0.61
CA GLU A 53 -13.79 19.49 -1.42
C GLU A 53 -14.77 18.64 -0.59
N LYS A 54 -16.04 19.09 -0.57
CA LYS A 54 -17.13 18.33 0.05
C LYS A 54 -17.81 17.45 -0.98
N PHE A 55 -17.82 16.17 -0.70
CA PHE A 55 -18.47 15.18 -1.56
C PHE A 55 -19.94 15.04 -1.23
N GLU A 56 -20.81 15.00 -2.25
CA GLU A 56 -22.23 14.67 -2.09
C GLU A 56 -22.41 13.15 -1.90
N TYR A 57 -21.68 12.37 -2.68
CA TYR A 57 -21.64 10.92 -2.58
C TYR A 57 -20.47 10.50 -1.68
N ASN A 58 -20.82 9.94 -0.53
CA ASN A 58 -19.87 9.56 0.52
C ASN A 58 -19.94 8.05 0.83
N PRO A 59 -19.53 7.16 -0.11
CA PRO A 59 -19.62 5.73 0.09
C PRO A 59 -18.67 5.25 1.18
N LYS A 60 -19.10 4.27 1.97
CA LYS A 60 -18.21 3.61 2.92
C LYS A 60 -17.25 2.67 2.18
N ILE A 61 -15.97 2.77 2.47
CA ILE A 61 -14.92 1.92 1.90
C ILE A 61 -14.39 0.99 2.98
N SER A 62 -14.42 -0.32 2.73
CA SER A 62 -13.80 -1.34 3.59
C SER A 62 -12.42 -1.69 3.05
N ILE A 63 -11.37 -1.43 3.81
CA ILE A 63 -10.01 -1.83 3.46
C ILE A 63 -9.78 -3.23 4.01
N LEU A 64 -9.47 -4.18 3.13
CA LEU A 64 -9.27 -5.60 3.44
C LEU A 64 -7.78 -5.89 3.52
N VAL A 65 -7.32 -6.31 4.69
CA VAL A 65 -5.89 -6.58 4.94
C VAL A 65 -5.71 -8.00 5.47
N PRO A 66 -5.21 -8.92 4.65
CA PRO A 66 -4.78 -10.23 5.12
C PRO A 66 -3.47 -10.10 5.90
N VAL A 67 -3.38 -10.76 7.06
CA VAL A 67 -2.22 -10.69 7.95
C VAL A 67 -1.70 -12.10 8.19
N TYR A 68 -0.40 -12.33 7.97
CA TYR A 68 0.27 -13.58 8.30
C TYR A 68 1.75 -13.39 8.60
N ASN A 69 2.19 -13.67 9.82
CA ASN A 69 3.60 -13.65 10.23
C ASN A 69 4.37 -12.41 9.75
N VAL A 70 3.80 -11.22 9.94
CA VAL A 70 4.36 -9.93 9.56
C VAL A 70 5.08 -9.28 10.75
N LEU A 71 6.14 -8.53 10.48
CA LEU A 71 6.86 -7.78 11.50
C LEU A 71 6.06 -6.52 11.91
N ASP A 72 6.09 -6.17 13.19
CA ASP A 72 5.44 -4.98 13.74
C ASP A 72 5.84 -3.70 13.01
N ARG A 73 7.09 -3.60 12.58
CA ARG A 73 7.60 -2.44 11.82
C ARG A 73 6.91 -2.24 10.45
N HIS A 74 6.18 -3.24 9.94
CA HIS A 74 5.38 -3.15 8.73
C HIS A 74 3.89 -3.09 9.06
N LEU A 75 3.40 -3.96 9.96
CA LEU A 75 1.98 -4.02 10.30
C LEU A 75 1.48 -2.72 10.97
N ILE A 76 2.27 -2.14 11.89
CA ILE A 76 1.86 -0.90 12.56
C ILE A 76 1.74 0.26 11.57
N PRO A 77 2.75 0.57 10.71
CA PRO A 77 2.59 1.60 9.70
C PRO A 77 1.45 1.35 8.72
N CYS A 78 1.18 0.10 8.35
CA CYS A 78 0.03 -0.26 7.52
C CYS A 78 -1.28 0.19 8.17
N ILE A 79 -1.56 -0.22 9.41
CA ILE A 79 -2.77 0.14 10.15
C ILE A 79 -2.85 1.65 10.38
N GLU A 80 -1.76 2.28 10.81
CA GLU A 80 -1.71 3.73 11.06
C GLU A 80 -1.93 4.54 9.78
N SER A 81 -1.49 4.06 8.63
CA SER A 81 -1.73 4.73 7.34
C SER A 81 -3.23 4.80 6.98
N VAL A 82 -4.01 3.80 7.38
CA VAL A 82 -5.46 3.80 7.22
C VAL A 82 -6.13 4.70 8.26
N LEU A 83 -5.68 4.68 9.51
CA LEU A 83 -6.19 5.57 10.57
C LEU A 83 -5.98 7.05 10.24
N ASN A 84 -4.92 7.38 9.52
CA ASN A 84 -4.55 8.73 9.11
C ASN A 84 -5.17 9.17 7.77
N GLN A 85 -6.13 8.44 7.20
CA GLN A 85 -6.81 8.86 5.98
C GLN A 85 -7.63 10.13 6.17
N VAL A 86 -7.51 11.09 5.24
CA VAL A 86 -8.28 12.34 5.22
C VAL A 86 -9.78 12.07 5.05
N TYR A 87 -10.13 11.16 4.17
CA TYR A 87 -11.50 10.68 4.04
C TYR A 87 -11.88 9.81 5.23
N THR A 88 -13.00 10.07 5.88
CA THR A 88 -13.33 9.49 7.19
C THR A 88 -14.35 8.36 7.18
N ASN A 89 -15.10 8.15 6.06
CA ASN A 89 -16.11 7.11 5.99
C ASN A 89 -15.53 5.77 5.47
N TRP A 90 -14.70 5.18 6.28
CA TRP A 90 -14.06 3.89 6.00
C TRP A 90 -14.13 2.96 7.22
N GLU A 91 -13.84 1.71 6.98
CA GLU A 91 -13.53 0.71 8.00
C GLU A 91 -12.33 -0.13 7.55
N LEU A 92 -11.57 -0.63 8.52
CA LEU A 92 -10.43 -1.53 8.31
C LEU A 92 -10.82 -2.94 8.75
N CYS A 93 -10.76 -3.89 7.83
CA CYS A 93 -11.06 -5.30 8.06
C CYS A 93 -9.76 -6.10 7.99
N LEU A 94 -9.22 -6.45 9.17
CA LEU A 94 -8.01 -7.24 9.33
C LEU A 94 -8.37 -8.72 9.49
N ALA A 95 -7.72 -9.60 8.76
CA ALA A 95 -7.86 -11.04 8.92
C ALA A 95 -6.51 -11.66 9.25
N ASP A 96 -6.35 -12.23 10.45
CA ASP A 96 -5.16 -12.98 10.83
C ASP A 96 -5.29 -14.44 10.35
N ASP A 97 -4.44 -14.85 9.42
CA ASP A 97 -4.42 -16.18 8.81
C ASP A 97 -3.76 -17.24 9.70
N CYS A 98 -4.12 -17.26 10.97
CA CYS A 98 -3.53 -18.16 11.97
C CYS A 98 -2.02 -17.94 12.09
N SER A 99 -1.59 -16.69 12.30
CA SER A 99 -0.18 -16.37 12.50
C SER A 99 0.42 -17.18 13.66
N SER A 100 1.61 -17.70 13.42
CA SER A 100 2.38 -18.45 14.42
C SER A 100 3.27 -17.54 15.29
N TRP A 101 3.41 -16.27 14.93
CA TRP A 101 4.16 -15.28 15.71
C TRP A 101 3.22 -14.57 16.68
N ASP A 102 3.47 -14.72 17.98
CA ASP A 102 2.66 -14.09 19.03
C ASP A 102 2.60 -12.57 18.90
N SER A 103 3.70 -11.93 18.43
CA SER A 103 3.77 -10.49 18.21
C SER A 103 2.68 -9.95 17.27
N VAL A 104 2.26 -10.74 16.28
CA VAL A 104 1.17 -10.33 15.36
C VAL A 104 -0.13 -10.15 16.14
N ARG A 105 -0.51 -11.14 16.95
CA ARG A 105 -1.73 -11.09 17.76
C ARG A 105 -1.66 -10.02 18.84
N GLU A 106 -0.49 -9.86 19.48
CA GLU A 106 -0.26 -8.80 20.45
C GLU A 106 -0.41 -7.40 19.83
N THR A 107 0.02 -7.24 18.58
CA THR A 107 -0.13 -5.97 17.85
C THR A 107 -1.57 -5.75 17.42
N LEU A 108 -2.25 -6.74 16.86
CA LEU A 108 -3.66 -6.62 16.47
C LEU A 108 -4.55 -6.32 17.69
N ALA A 109 -4.29 -6.94 18.84
CA ALA A 109 -5.05 -6.72 20.09
C ALA A 109 -5.02 -5.24 20.56
N LYS A 110 -3.99 -4.47 20.22
CA LYS A 110 -3.92 -3.03 20.56
C LYS A 110 -5.00 -2.21 19.83
N TYR A 111 -5.51 -2.70 18.72
CA TYR A 111 -6.52 -2.04 17.90
C TYR A 111 -7.94 -2.60 18.12
N GLU A 112 -8.09 -3.65 18.93
CA GLU A 112 -9.41 -4.15 19.34
C GLU A 112 -10.18 -3.06 20.10
N GLY A 113 -11.47 -3.00 19.85
CA GLY A 113 -12.33 -1.96 20.44
C GLY A 113 -12.37 -0.62 19.68
N ASN A 114 -11.55 -0.45 18.64
CA ASN A 114 -11.72 0.69 17.73
C ASN A 114 -12.96 0.43 16.83
N GLU A 115 -13.94 1.34 16.87
CA GLU A 115 -15.21 1.19 16.15
C GLU A 115 -15.07 1.05 14.62
N LYS A 116 -13.95 1.53 14.07
CA LYS A 116 -13.66 1.45 12.64
C LYS A 116 -12.81 0.24 12.25
N ILE A 117 -12.29 -0.52 13.22
CA ILE A 117 -11.42 -1.66 12.96
C ILE A 117 -12.15 -2.94 13.33
N LYS A 118 -12.20 -3.86 12.40
CA LYS A 118 -12.74 -5.20 12.60
C LYS A 118 -11.62 -6.21 12.42
N ILE A 119 -11.50 -7.14 13.34
CA ILE A 119 -10.45 -8.17 13.30
C ILE A 119 -11.11 -9.54 13.34
N VAL A 120 -10.71 -10.41 12.43
CA VAL A 120 -11.06 -11.83 12.45
C VAL A 120 -9.79 -12.67 12.57
N TYR A 121 -9.77 -13.57 13.53
CA TYR A 121 -8.69 -14.53 13.75
C TYR A 121 -9.11 -15.89 13.18
N ARG A 122 -8.44 -16.32 12.13
CA ARG A 122 -8.68 -17.63 11.52
C ARG A 122 -8.10 -18.74 12.40
N THR A 123 -8.69 -19.92 12.34
CA THR A 123 -8.25 -21.09 13.10
C THR A 123 -7.25 -21.96 12.36
N GLU A 124 -7.09 -21.73 11.06
CA GLU A 124 -6.15 -22.43 10.19
C GLU A 124 -5.59 -21.47 9.13
N ASN A 125 -4.37 -21.71 8.68
CA ASN A 125 -3.79 -20.97 7.57
C ASN A 125 -4.49 -21.37 6.26
N GLY A 126 -4.95 -20.39 5.50
CA GLY A 126 -5.67 -20.58 4.24
C GLY A 126 -5.04 -19.83 3.08
N HIS A 127 -3.85 -19.31 3.26
CA HIS A 127 -3.16 -18.42 2.32
C HIS A 127 -3.95 -17.11 2.03
N ILE A 128 -3.33 -16.23 1.26
CA ILE A 128 -3.82 -14.86 1.05
C ILE A 128 -5.28 -14.81 0.55
N SER A 129 -5.67 -15.67 -0.38
CA SER A 129 -7.02 -15.65 -0.96
C SER A 129 -8.11 -15.92 0.08
N ARG A 130 -7.98 -16.98 0.88
CA ARG A 130 -8.96 -17.30 1.92
C ARG A 130 -8.91 -16.30 3.07
N CYS A 131 -7.74 -15.82 3.40
CA CYS A 131 -7.55 -14.81 4.43
C CYS A 131 -8.25 -13.50 4.03
N THR A 132 -8.02 -13.01 2.82
CA THR A 132 -8.69 -11.83 2.29
C THR A 132 -10.22 -12.02 2.21
N ASN A 133 -10.69 -13.21 1.85
CA ASN A 133 -12.12 -13.51 1.85
C ASN A 133 -12.73 -13.45 3.27
N SER A 134 -11.99 -13.85 4.30
CA SER A 134 -12.44 -13.67 5.69
C SER A 134 -12.55 -12.20 6.09
N ALA A 135 -11.66 -11.33 5.57
CA ALA A 135 -11.82 -9.87 5.72
C ALA A 135 -13.03 -9.33 4.92
N LEU A 136 -13.28 -9.87 3.72
CA LEU A 136 -14.44 -9.50 2.89
C LEU A 136 -15.77 -9.88 3.56
N GLU A 137 -15.85 -11.01 4.25
CA GLU A 137 -17.06 -11.46 4.96
C GLU A 137 -17.51 -10.49 6.06
N ILE A 138 -16.57 -9.82 6.74
CA ILE A 138 -16.87 -8.84 7.79
C ILE A 138 -17.01 -7.40 7.26
N ALA A 139 -16.75 -7.18 5.98
CA ALA A 139 -16.83 -5.87 5.33
C ALA A 139 -18.28 -5.43 5.14
N THR A 140 -18.57 -4.15 5.43
CA THR A 140 -19.91 -3.56 5.28
C THR A 140 -19.94 -2.36 4.34
N GLY A 141 -18.80 -1.91 3.85
CA GLY A 141 -18.68 -0.79 2.92
C GLY A 141 -19.36 -1.07 1.59
N GLU A 142 -19.68 -0.03 0.86
CA GLU A 142 -20.18 -0.13 -0.52
C GLU A 142 -19.07 -0.57 -1.47
N PHE A 143 -17.85 -0.14 -1.19
CA PHE A 143 -16.63 -0.55 -1.89
C PHE A 143 -15.69 -1.31 -0.96
N VAL A 144 -14.89 -2.19 -1.54
CA VAL A 144 -13.80 -2.91 -0.87
C VAL A 144 -12.48 -2.57 -1.55
N ALA A 145 -11.45 -2.40 -0.76
CA ALA A 145 -10.10 -2.13 -1.23
C ALA A 145 -9.14 -3.19 -0.72
N PHE A 146 -8.28 -3.71 -1.58
CA PHE A 146 -7.30 -4.74 -1.23
C PHE A 146 -5.96 -4.07 -0.92
N MET A 147 -5.37 -4.43 0.22
CA MET A 147 -4.11 -3.87 0.69
C MET A 147 -3.31 -4.94 1.42
N ASP A 148 -2.02 -5.04 1.12
CA ASP A 148 -1.12 -5.96 1.81
C ASP A 148 -0.72 -5.39 3.19
N CYS A 149 -0.43 -6.28 4.15
CA CYS A 149 -0.17 -5.89 5.54
C CYS A 149 1.21 -5.24 5.78
N ASP A 150 2.05 -5.14 4.75
CA ASP A 150 3.35 -4.49 4.75
C ASP A 150 3.40 -3.24 3.86
N ASP A 151 2.27 -2.84 3.29
CA ASP A 151 2.12 -1.61 2.52
C ASP A 151 1.56 -0.45 3.35
N VAL A 152 1.69 0.77 2.82
CA VAL A 152 1.17 2.00 3.43
C VAL A 152 0.41 2.84 2.42
N LEU A 153 -0.72 3.41 2.84
CA LEU A 153 -1.49 4.35 2.03
C LEU A 153 -1.05 5.78 2.29
N ARG A 154 -1.01 6.60 1.24
CA ARG A 154 -0.93 8.04 1.42
C ARG A 154 -2.19 8.57 2.11
N PRO A 155 -2.10 9.65 2.90
CA PRO A 155 -3.25 10.19 3.63
C PRO A 155 -4.46 10.55 2.75
N ASN A 156 -4.23 10.87 1.48
CA ASN A 156 -5.28 11.24 0.51
C ASN A 156 -5.79 10.07 -0.34
N ALA A 157 -5.33 8.83 -0.14
CA ALA A 157 -5.66 7.72 -1.03
C ALA A 157 -7.19 7.50 -1.15
N LEU A 158 -7.89 7.43 -0.04
CA LEU A 158 -9.34 7.26 -0.05
C LEU A 158 -10.08 8.53 -0.54
N TYR A 159 -9.53 9.71 -0.27
CA TYR A 159 -10.08 10.97 -0.76
C TYR A 159 -10.10 11.00 -2.29
N GLU A 160 -8.99 10.63 -2.94
CA GLU A 160 -8.90 10.59 -4.41
C GLU A 160 -9.84 9.54 -5.01
N VAL A 161 -9.99 8.38 -4.37
CA VAL A 161 -10.98 7.37 -4.76
C VAL A 161 -12.40 7.93 -4.73
N VAL A 162 -12.79 8.57 -3.63
CA VAL A 162 -14.13 9.14 -3.46
C VAL A 162 -14.36 10.31 -4.41
N LYS A 163 -13.35 11.11 -4.68
CA LYS A 163 -13.40 12.16 -5.69
C LYS A 163 -13.73 11.58 -7.07
N LYS A 164 -13.06 10.50 -7.48
CA LYS A 164 -13.36 9.79 -8.74
C LYS A 164 -14.78 9.23 -8.77
N LEU A 165 -15.27 8.71 -7.65
CA LEU A 165 -16.64 8.24 -7.54
C LEU A 165 -17.69 9.36 -7.63
N ASN A 166 -17.35 10.58 -7.18
CA ASN A 166 -18.21 11.75 -7.37
C ASN A 166 -18.18 12.28 -8.80
N GLU A 167 -17.05 12.17 -9.51
CA GLU A 167 -16.97 12.46 -10.95
C GLU A 167 -17.77 11.45 -11.79
N ASN A 168 -17.77 10.16 -11.39
CA ASN A 168 -18.51 9.10 -12.06
C ASN A 168 -19.00 8.03 -11.05
N PRO A 169 -20.24 8.12 -10.55
CA PRO A 169 -20.79 7.18 -9.55
C PRO A 169 -20.99 5.74 -10.06
N ASN A 170 -20.92 5.55 -11.39
CA ASN A 170 -21.09 4.23 -12.00
C ASN A 170 -19.81 3.43 -12.13
N LEU A 171 -18.70 3.92 -11.58
CA LEU A 171 -17.45 3.16 -11.55
C LEU A 171 -17.58 1.94 -10.62
N ASP A 172 -17.16 0.81 -11.13
CA ASP A 172 -17.15 -0.46 -10.39
C ASP A 172 -15.75 -0.83 -9.90
N PHE A 173 -14.72 -0.27 -10.55
CA PHE A 173 -13.33 -0.53 -10.24
C PHE A 173 -12.49 0.72 -10.43
N ILE A 174 -11.63 1.00 -9.45
CA ILE A 174 -10.64 2.09 -9.44
C ILE A 174 -9.31 1.50 -8.99
N TYR A 175 -8.23 1.92 -9.60
CA TYR A 175 -6.87 1.59 -9.17
C TYR A 175 -5.98 2.83 -9.21
N SER A 176 -4.91 2.83 -8.44
CA SER A 176 -3.97 3.94 -8.35
C SER A 176 -2.60 3.61 -8.93
N ASP A 177 -1.79 4.62 -9.13
CA ASP A 177 -0.35 4.48 -9.20
C ASP A 177 0.22 4.01 -7.86
N GLU A 178 1.45 3.52 -7.90
CA GLU A 178 2.18 3.06 -6.73
C GLU A 178 3.66 3.43 -6.81
N ASP A 179 4.34 3.42 -5.71
CA ASP A 179 5.79 3.44 -5.63
C ASP A 179 6.27 2.49 -4.54
N LYS A 180 7.57 2.39 -4.35
CA LYS A 180 8.17 1.59 -3.30
C LYS A 180 8.74 2.49 -2.22
N ILE A 181 8.62 2.03 -0.98
CA ILE A 181 9.19 2.67 0.19
C ILE A 181 10.27 1.76 0.79
N ASP A 182 11.37 2.33 1.28
CA ASP A 182 12.40 1.56 2.00
C ASP A 182 11.85 1.03 3.34
N ASP A 183 12.48 -0.02 3.87
CA ASP A 183 12.13 -0.62 5.17
C ASP A 183 12.10 0.39 6.33
N ASP A 184 12.81 1.50 6.21
CA ASP A 184 12.83 2.60 7.18
C ASP A 184 11.59 3.51 7.08
N GLY A 185 10.78 3.38 6.02
CA GLY A 185 9.58 4.17 5.77
C GLY A 185 9.82 5.61 5.31
N PHE A 186 11.05 5.95 4.90
CA PHE A 186 11.40 7.34 4.59
C PHE A 186 11.65 7.63 3.11
N ASN A 187 12.25 6.69 2.36
CA ASN A 187 12.66 6.97 0.99
C ASN A 187 11.70 6.30 0.01
N ARG A 188 11.01 7.12 -0.80
CA ARG A 188 10.13 6.63 -1.86
C ARG A 188 10.89 6.54 -3.17
N HIS A 189 10.69 5.46 -3.92
CA HIS A 189 11.44 5.19 -5.15
C HIS A 189 10.69 4.24 -6.09
N MET A 190 11.18 4.10 -7.32
CA MET A 190 10.63 3.19 -8.32
C MET A 190 9.12 3.35 -8.56
N PRO A 191 8.63 4.58 -8.87
CA PRO A 191 7.22 4.78 -9.15
C PRO A 191 6.77 3.92 -10.34
N HIS A 192 5.56 3.37 -10.22
CA HIS A 192 4.85 2.71 -11.28
C HIS A 192 3.62 3.56 -11.65
N PHE A 193 3.81 4.42 -12.65
CA PHE A 193 2.74 5.22 -13.21
C PHE A 193 1.94 4.38 -14.20
N LYS A 194 0.64 4.29 -13.99
CA LYS A 194 -0.29 3.52 -14.81
C LYS A 194 -1.07 4.49 -15.70
N PRO A 195 -0.72 4.61 -17.00
CA PRO A 195 -1.24 5.70 -17.84
C PRO A 195 -2.74 5.60 -18.11
N ASP A 196 -3.25 4.39 -18.31
CA ASP A 196 -4.65 4.11 -18.61
C ASP A 196 -4.90 2.61 -18.48
N TRP A 197 -6.17 2.18 -18.65
CA TRP A 197 -6.51 0.77 -18.64
C TRP A 197 -5.78 0.01 -19.75
N SER A 198 -4.99 -0.99 -19.36
CA SER A 198 -4.18 -1.81 -20.26
C SER A 198 -4.43 -3.30 -20.02
N PRO A 199 -5.39 -3.91 -20.73
CA PRO A 199 -5.70 -5.34 -20.57
C PRO A 199 -4.53 -6.23 -20.93
N ASP A 200 -3.73 -5.87 -21.94
CA ASP A 200 -2.54 -6.66 -22.34
C ASP A 200 -1.46 -6.64 -21.24
N THR A 201 -1.31 -5.51 -20.56
CA THR A 201 -0.39 -5.40 -19.43
C THR A 201 -0.88 -6.24 -18.24
N LEU A 202 -2.19 -6.21 -17.96
CA LEU A 202 -2.79 -7.05 -16.91
C LEU A 202 -2.59 -8.55 -17.16
N MET A 203 -2.58 -8.98 -18.44
CA MET A 203 -2.30 -10.38 -18.81
C MET A 203 -0.84 -10.78 -18.59
N SER A 204 0.08 -9.84 -18.40
CA SER A 204 1.51 -10.08 -18.24
C SER A 204 2.02 -9.95 -16.79
N HIS A 205 1.36 -9.15 -15.97
CA HIS A 205 1.67 -8.99 -14.54
C HIS A 205 0.48 -8.36 -13.80
N MET A 206 0.56 -8.31 -12.46
CA MET A 206 -0.47 -7.69 -11.62
C MET A 206 -0.47 -6.16 -11.78
N TYR A 207 -1.09 -5.68 -12.86
CA TYR A 207 -1.09 -4.28 -13.29
C TYR A 207 -1.79 -3.33 -12.30
N THR A 208 -2.85 -3.80 -11.65
CA THR A 208 -3.73 -2.98 -10.80
C THR A 208 -3.36 -2.98 -9.31
N CYS A 209 -2.32 -3.67 -8.93
CA CYS A 209 -1.76 -3.73 -7.57
C CYS A 209 -0.71 -2.62 -7.39
N HIS A 210 -0.73 -1.81 -6.36
CA HIS A 210 -1.74 -1.41 -5.41
C HIS A 210 -2.16 0.03 -5.73
N PHE A 211 -3.26 0.53 -5.47
CA PHE A 211 -4.34 0.15 -4.58
C PHE A 211 -5.60 -0.07 -5.41
N GLY A 212 -6.15 -1.27 -5.41
CA GLY A 212 -7.35 -1.61 -6.17
C GLY A 212 -8.61 -1.53 -5.30
N VAL A 213 -9.61 -0.74 -5.75
CA VAL A 213 -10.90 -0.54 -5.07
C VAL A 213 -12.02 -1.04 -5.96
N TYR A 214 -12.85 -1.91 -5.45
CA TYR A 214 -13.92 -2.59 -6.19
C TYR A 214 -15.28 -2.36 -5.54
N ARG A 215 -16.33 -2.30 -6.33
CA ARG A 215 -17.69 -2.35 -5.80
C ARG A 215 -17.93 -3.69 -5.11
N ARG A 216 -18.27 -3.66 -3.81
CA ARG A 216 -18.37 -4.87 -2.98
C ARG A 216 -19.42 -5.87 -3.49
N SER A 217 -20.52 -5.42 -4.10
CA SER A 217 -21.51 -6.31 -4.69
C SER A 217 -20.91 -7.21 -5.78
N ILE A 218 -20.02 -6.66 -6.62
CA ILE A 218 -19.33 -7.43 -7.67
C ILE A 218 -18.32 -8.39 -7.06
N ALA A 219 -17.55 -7.94 -6.06
CA ALA A 219 -16.62 -8.82 -5.35
C ALA A 219 -17.33 -10.03 -4.72
N ASN A 220 -18.53 -9.81 -4.15
CA ASN A 220 -19.35 -10.89 -3.59
C ASN A 220 -19.97 -11.79 -4.67
N GLU A 221 -20.44 -11.21 -5.79
CA GLU A 221 -21.04 -11.96 -6.91
C GLU A 221 -20.06 -12.96 -7.52
N ILE A 222 -18.80 -12.57 -7.67
CA ILE A 222 -17.74 -13.49 -8.18
C ILE A 222 -17.20 -14.46 -7.12
N GLY A 223 -17.67 -14.35 -5.86
CA GLY A 223 -17.27 -15.21 -4.74
C GLY A 223 -15.92 -14.85 -4.12
N GLY A 224 -15.47 -13.59 -4.25
CA GLY A 224 -14.20 -13.11 -3.74
C GLY A 224 -12.99 -13.65 -4.50
N LEU A 225 -11.86 -13.80 -3.80
CA LEU A 225 -10.61 -14.32 -4.36
C LEU A 225 -10.64 -15.85 -4.42
N ARG A 226 -10.10 -16.41 -5.51
CA ARG A 226 -10.04 -17.87 -5.71
C ARG A 226 -8.75 -18.44 -5.15
N ALA A 227 -8.86 -19.41 -4.24
CA ALA A 227 -7.74 -20.17 -3.76
C ALA A 227 -7.06 -20.97 -4.91
N GLY A 228 -5.74 -21.08 -4.87
CA GLY A 228 -4.94 -21.78 -5.88
C GLY A 228 -4.39 -20.88 -7.00
N TYR A 229 -4.64 -19.56 -6.92
CA TYR A 229 -4.10 -18.57 -7.86
C TYR A 229 -3.16 -17.57 -7.17
N GLU A 230 -2.74 -17.88 -5.94
CA GLU A 230 -1.85 -17.04 -5.16
C GLU A 230 -0.47 -16.94 -5.84
N GLY A 231 -0.03 -15.73 -6.14
CA GLY A 231 1.26 -15.46 -6.80
C GLY A 231 1.25 -15.68 -8.33
N ALA A 232 0.08 -15.75 -8.94
CA ALA A 232 -0.09 -15.82 -10.39
C ALA A 232 0.00 -14.43 -11.05
#